data_9dded6e4a2dc97df633a9e76d9553d1c
#
_entry.id   9dded6e4a2dc97df633a9e76d9553d1c
#
_cell.length_a   1.000
_cell.length_b   1.000
_cell.length_c   1.000
_cell.angle_alpha   90.00
_cell.angle_beta   90.00
_cell.angle_gamma   90.00
#
_symmetry.space_group_name_H-M   'P 1'
#
loop_
_entity.id
_entity.type
_entity.pdbx_description
1 polymer ?
#
loop_
_entity_poly.entity_id
_entity_poly.type
_entity_poly.pdbx_seq_one_letter_code
_entity_poly.pdbx_strand_id
1 'polypeptide(L)'
;MEKKRALTLAINTVLAGGLLFGAAGVTAHEAGDFIVRAGAAQVDPNDDSDALALNGTVLAGTEAEVDDDTQLGITFTYMLTNHIGVGLLAATPFDHDLEADLGAVKVDAGSAKHLPPTLTLQYYPMESTSKFQPYMGIGVNYTAFFDEDVDSELEAALAETGGDLDLDDSLGWSAQIGFDYEIDEHWLINASIWYLDIDTDAEFKFDGGTVVKADVDIDPLVYMIGIGYKF
;
A
#
# COMPACT_ATOMS: atom_id res chain seq x y z
N MET A 1 2.33 -2.39 21.72
CA MET A 1 3.15 -1.20 22.09
C MET A 1 4.67 -1.39 21.89
N GLU A 2 5.23 -2.60 21.90
CA GLU A 2 6.67 -2.83 21.65
C GLU A 2 7.06 -2.86 20.16
N LYS A 3 6.20 -3.32 19.25
CA LYS A 3 6.48 -3.37 17.81
C LYS A 3 6.68 -1.97 17.20
N LYS A 4 5.92 -0.95 17.63
CA LYS A 4 6.07 0.45 17.15
C LYS A 4 7.42 1.09 17.52
N ARG A 5 8.08 0.63 18.59
CA ARG A 5 9.41 1.16 18.98
C ARG A 5 10.58 0.61 18.15
N ALA A 6 10.44 -0.58 17.58
CA ALA A 6 11.49 -1.19 16.74
C ALA A 6 11.58 -0.53 15.36
N LEU A 7 10.45 -0.16 14.77
CA LEU A 7 10.40 0.50 13.46
C LEU A 7 10.99 1.93 13.53
N THR A 8 10.69 2.67 14.58
CA THR A 8 11.23 4.04 14.78
C THR A 8 12.77 4.02 14.96
N LEU A 9 13.36 2.95 15.48
CA LEU A 9 14.80 2.83 15.65
C LEU A 9 15.52 2.49 14.33
N ALA A 10 14.88 1.74 13.44
CA ALA A 10 15.44 1.37 12.14
C ALA A 10 15.54 2.57 11.18
N ILE A 11 14.53 3.43 11.18
CA ILE A 11 14.49 4.62 10.30
C ILE A 11 15.56 5.64 10.68
N ASN A 12 15.85 5.83 11.98
CA ASN A 12 16.87 6.79 12.42
C ASN A 12 18.32 6.34 12.16
N THR A 13 18.57 5.08 11.86
CA THR A 13 19.93 4.55 11.63
C THR A 13 20.32 4.59 10.14
N VAL A 14 19.35 4.58 9.22
CA VAL A 14 19.59 4.60 7.77
C VAL A 14 19.92 6.00 7.26
N LEU A 15 19.40 7.06 7.88
CA LEU A 15 19.61 8.45 7.45
C LEU A 15 21.00 9.03 7.81
N ALA A 16 21.77 8.38 8.68
CA ALA A 16 23.06 8.93 9.17
C ALA A 16 24.31 8.32 8.48
N GLY A 17 24.18 7.33 7.60
CA GLY A 17 25.30 6.57 7.05
C GLY A 17 25.72 6.91 5.61
N GLY A 18 25.05 7.81 4.93
CA GLY A 18 25.14 7.99 3.47
C GLY A 18 26.05 9.13 3.00
N LEU A 19 27.28 9.26 3.49
CA LEU A 19 28.24 10.19 2.90
C LEU A 19 29.63 9.56 2.81
N LEU A 20 30.16 9.53 1.59
CA LEU A 20 31.53 9.28 1.15
C LEU A 20 31.79 7.91 0.49
N PHE A 21 31.42 7.78 -0.79
CA PHE A 21 32.25 7.02 -1.73
C PHE A 21 32.38 7.82 -3.04
N GLY A 22 33.65 8.02 -3.41
CA GLY A 22 34.06 8.87 -4.51
C GLY A 22 33.71 8.33 -5.90
N ALA A 23 33.49 9.25 -6.79
CA ALA A 23 33.00 9.13 -8.14
C ALA A 23 33.98 8.46 -9.09
N ALA A 24 33.51 7.43 -9.78
CA ALA A 24 33.81 7.21 -11.20
C ALA A 24 32.47 7.45 -11.91
N GLY A 25 32.46 8.23 -12.97
CA GLY A 25 31.32 8.84 -13.64
C GLY A 25 30.15 7.92 -13.98
N VAL A 26 29.44 7.49 -12.99
CA VAL A 26 28.10 6.90 -13.12
C VAL A 26 27.14 8.06 -13.18
N THR A 27 26.45 8.23 -14.29
CA THR A 27 25.31 9.12 -14.36
C THR A 27 24.11 8.41 -13.78
N ALA A 28 23.47 9.03 -12.77
CA ALA A 28 22.19 8.55 -12.24
C ALA A 28 21.08 8.85 -13.27
N HIS A 29 19.94 9.30 -12.84
CA HIS A 29 18.79 9.48 -13.73
C HIS A 29 18.98 10.61 -14.75
N GLU A 30 18.80 10.27 -16.04
CA GLU A 30 18.81 11.21 -17.15
C GLU A 30 17.47 11.17 -17.92
N ALA A 31 17.17 12.25 -18.63
CA ALA A 31 15.99 12.31 -19.48
C ALA A 31 16.00 11.19 -20.53
N GLY A 32 14.94 10.39 -20.56
CA GLY A 32 14.78 9.23 -21.44
C GLY A 32 15.08 7.89 -20.76
N ASP A 33 15.66 7.89 -19.55
CA ASP A 33 15.89 6.64 -18.82
C ASP A 33 14.55 5.96 -18.46
N PHE A 34 14.56 4.64 -18.56
CA PHE A 34 13.49 3.78 -18.12
C PHE A 34 13.99 2.90 -16.98
N ILE A 35 13.39 3.04 -15.82
CA ILE A 35 13.82 2.39 -14.58
C ILE A 35 12.73 1.41 -14.15
N VAL A 36 13.12 0.16 -13.95
CA VAL A 36 12.26 -0.89 -13.38
C VAL A 36 12.82 -1.27 -12.03
N ARG A 37 11.97 -1.29 -11.01
CA ARG A 37 12.33 -1.74 -9.66
C ARG A 37 11.42 -2.89 -9.26
N ALA A 38 11.97 -3.89 -8.57
CA ALA A 38 11.22 -5.02 -8.04
C ALA A 38 11.71 -5.35 -6.63
N GLY A 39 10.80 -5.68 -5.74
CA GLY A 39 11.12 -5.95 -4.35
C GLY A 39 9.93 -6.38 -3.51
N ALA A 40 10.16 -6.52 -2.21
CA ALA A 40 9.08 -6.73 -1.26
C ALA A 40 8.33 -5.41 -1.03
N ALA A 41 7.02 -5.47 -1.17
CA ALA A 41 6.09 -4.39 -0.88
C ALA A 41 5.14 -4.84 0.22
N GLN A 42 5.11 -4.13 1.33
CA GLN A 42 4.19 -4.35 2.44
C GLN A 42 3.16 -3.25 2.45
N VAL A 43 1.89 -3.62 2.43
CA VAL A 43 0.75 -2.74 2.70
C VAL A 43 0.46 -2.83 4.19
N ASP A 44 0.48 -1.69 4.86
CA ASP A 44 0.21 -1.52 6.30
C ASP A 44 -1.01 -0.59 6.41
N PRO A 45 -2.23 -1.13 6.54
CA PRO A 45 -3.45 -0.35 6.67
C PRO A 45 -3.39 0.56 7.91
N ASN A 46 -3.96 1.76 7.79
CA ASN A 46 -4.18 2.65 8.91
C ASN A 46 -5.69 2.88 9.02
N ASP A 47 -6.37 1.75 9.02
CA ASP A 47 -7.81 1.64 8.95
C ASP A 47 -8.52 2.43 10.06
N ASP A 48 -9.53 3.18 9.64
CA ASP A 48 -10.56 3.80 10.47
C ASP A 48 -11.90 3.44 9.83
N SER A 49 -12.82 2.91 10.60
CA SER A 49 -14.13 2.52 10.07
C SER A 49 -15.26 3.13 10.86
N ASP A 50 -16.33 3.46 10.15
CA ASP A 50 -17.59 3.74 10.79
C ASP A 50 -18.11 2.49 11.53
N ALA A 51 -18.91 2.70 12.57
CA ALA A 51 -19.53 1.60 13.28
C ALA A 51 -20.41 0.75 12.35
N LEU A 52 -20.28 -0.56 12.42
CA LEU A 52 -21.03 -1.51 11.59
C LEU A 52 -22.54 -1.24 11.64
N ALA A 53 -23.20 -1.34 10.51
CA ALA A 53 -24.64 -1.20 10.39
C ALA A 53 -25.32 -2.53 10.05
N LEU A 54 -26.12 -3.08 10.97
CA LEU A 54 -26.90 -4.30 10.76
C LEU A 54 -28.32 -3.95 10.32
N ASN A 55 -28.69 -4.30 9.11
CA ASN A 55 -30.00 -3.98 8.51
C ASN A 55 -30.35 -2.48 8.62
N GLY A 56 -29.33 -1.61 8.42
CA GLY A 56 -29.45 -0.15 8.53
C GLY A 56 -29.48 0.38 9.96
N THR A 57 -29.28 -0.44 10.99
CA THR A 57 -29.16 0.00 12.38
C THR A 57 -27.69 -0.01 12.79
N VAL A 58 -27.14 1.17 13.10
CA VAL A 58 -25.75 1.34 13.54
C VAL A 58 -25.53 0.66 14.90
N LEU A 59 -24.50 -0.16 14.97
CA LEU A 59 -24.06 -0.88 16.17
C LEU A 59 -22.92 -0.11 16.84
N ALA A 60 -23.22 0.76 17.76
CA ALA A 60 -22.22 1.60 18.41
C ALA A 60 -21.14 0.78 19.15
N GLY A 61 -19.86 1.11 18.89
CA GLY A 61 -18.70 0.44 19.50
C GLY A 61 -18.29 -0.83 18.77
N THR A 62 -18.63 -0.94 17.50
CA THR A 62 -18.13 -1.94 16.57
C THR A 62 -17.22 -1.27 15.56
N GLU A 63 -16.22 -1.98 15.03
CA GLU A 63 -15.25 -1.49 14.03
C GLU A 63 -14.90 -2.62 13.07
N ALA A 64 -14.50 -2.28 11.83
CA ALA A 64 -13.86 -3.19 10.90
C ALA A 64 -12.34 -2.94 10.94
N GLU A 65 -11.55 -3.99 10.88
CA GLU A 65 -10.08 -3.92 10.85
C GLU A 65 -9.56 -4.73 9.65
N VAL A 66 -8.41 -4.32 9.12
CA VAL A 66 -7.78 -4.95 7.95
C VAL A 66 -6.33 -5.28 8.29
N ASP A 67 -5.89 -6.52 8.10
CA ASP A 67 -4.53 -6.96 8.39
C ASP A 67 -3.52 -6.50 7.33
N ASP A 68 -2.23 -6.44 7.70
CA ASP A 68 -1.14 -6.14 6.78
C ASP A 68 -0.81 -7.34 5.88
N ASP A 69 -0.39 -7.08 4.63
CA ASP A 69 0.13 -8.12 3.73
C ASP A 69 1.40 -7.66 3.00
N THR A 70 2.24 -8.62 2.63
CA THR A 70 3.50 -8.40 1.93
C THR A 70 3.56 -9.20 0.63
N GLN A 71 3.68 -8.49 -0.49
CA GLN A 71 3.69 -9.06 -1.83
C GLN A 71 4.90 -8.58 -2.65
N LEU A 72 5.04 -9.13 -3.87
CA LEU A 72 6.00 -8.64 -4.85
C LEU A 72 5.52 -7.32 -5.45
N GLY A 73 6.22 -6.24 -5.14
CA GLY A 73 6.01 -4.93 -5.75
C GLY A 73 6.92 -4.73 -6.96
N ILE A 74 6.40 -4.07 -7.99
CA ILE A 74 7.14 -3.67 -9.20
C ILE A 74 6.82 -2.21 -9.48
N THR A 75 7.86 -1.39 -9.72
CA THR A 75 7.65 -0.02 -10.18
C THR A 75 8.34 0.21 -11.52
N PHE A 76 7.68 1.00 -12.35
CA PHE A 76 8.21 1.49 -13.62
C PHE A 76 8.32 3.00 -13.54
N THR A 77 9.45 3.57 -13.90
CA THR A 77 9.63 5.03 -13.97
C THR A 77 10.23 5.40 -15.30
N TYR A 78 9.63 6.37 -15.99
CA TYR A 78 10.19 7.00 -17.17
C TYR A 78 10.60 8.44 -16.84
N MET A 79 11.86 8.76 -17.07
CA MET A 79 12.41 10.09 -16.80
C MET A 79 12.08 11.05 -17.95
N LEU A 80 11.18 12.00 -17.70
CA LEU A 80 10.83 13.05 -18.68
C LEU A 80 11.96 14.09 -18.80
N THR A 81 12.63 14.36 -17.70
CA THR A 81 13.83 15.22 -17.59
C THR A 81 14.78 14.59 -16.57
N ASN A 82 15.95 15.18 -16.33
CA ASN A 82 16.87 14.70 -15.30
C ASN A 82 16.30 14.82 -13.87
N HIS A 83 15.19 15.55 -13.69
CA HIS A 83 14.58 15.81 -12.39
C HIS A 83 13.11 15.40 -12.28
N ILE A 84 12.46 15.08 -13.39
CA ILE A 84 11.03 14.75 -13.41
C ILE A 84 10.84 13.37 -14.04
N GLY A 85 10.17 12.49 -13.33
CA GLY A 85 9.77 11.17 -13.81
C GLY A 85 8.26 10.95 -13.69
N VAL A 86 7.75 10.02 -14.50
CA VAL A 86 6.40 9.46 -14.35
C VAL A 86 6.58 8.01 -13.89
N GLY A 87 5.99 7.67 -12.76
CA GLY A 87 6.07 6.37 -12.13
C GLY A 87 4.74 5.62 -12.17
N LEU A 88 4.81 4.30 -12.29
CA LEU A 88 3.69 3.38 -12.13
C LEU A 88 4.09 2.34 -11.08
N LEU A 89 3.32 2.22 -10.00
CA LEU A 89 3.40 1.12 -9.06
C LEU A 89 2.42 0.03 -9.49
N ALA A 90 2.87 -1.21 -9.47
CA ALA A 90 2.08 -2.41 -9.62
C ALA A 90 2.60 -3.45 -8.61
N ALA A 91 1.77 -4.43 -8.28
CA ALA A 91 2.15 -5.53 -7.37
C ALA A 91 1.45 -6.83 -7.80
N THR A 92 1.87 -7.95 -7.24
CA THR A 92 0.98 -9.13 -7.18
C THR A 92 -0.17 -8.80 -6.23
N PRO A 93 -1.36 -9.42 -6.42
CA PRO A 93 -2.50 -9.13 -5.55
C PRO A 93 -2.14 -9.27 -4.08
N PHE A 94 -2.49 -8.26 -3.29
CA PHE A 94 -2.47 -8.34 -1.84
C PHE A 94 -3.70 -9.11 -1.38
N ASP A 95 -3.55 -9.90 -0.31
CA ASP A 95 -4.60 -10.74 0.28
C ASP A 95 -4.71 -10.34 1.76
N HIS A 96 -5.83 -9.72 2.13
CA HIS A 96 -6.04 -9.20 3.47
C HIS A 96 -7.15 -9.96 4.17
N ASP A 97 -6.89 -10.37 5.41
CA ASP A 97 -7.92 -10.84 6.32
C ASP A 97 -8.66 -9.63 6.92
N LEU A 98 -9.97 -9.74 7.02
CA LEU A 98 -10.88 -8.73 7.54
C LEU A 98 -11.42 -9.21 8.89
N GLU A 99 -11.28 -8.38 9.93
CA GLU A 99 -11.82 -8.63 11.25
C GLU A 99 -12.99 -7.68 11.57
N ALA A 100 -13.99 -8.19 12.27
CA ALA A 100 -15.05 -7.37 12.83
C ALA A 100 -14.94 -7.34 14.36
N ASP A 101 -14.67 -6.16 14.93
CA ASP A 101 -14.79 -5.95 16.37
C ASP A 101 -16.27 -5.64 16.70
N LEU A 102 -16.93 -6.59 17.34
CA LEU A 102 -18.32 -6.47 17.78
C LEU A 102 -18.45 -5.88 19.20
N GLY A 103 -17.38 -5.23 19.69
CA GLY A 103 -17.31 -4.60 21.00
C GLY A 103 -17.03 -5.53 22.17
N ALA A 104 -17.57 -6.74 22.15
CA ALA A 104 -17.35 -7.76 23.18
C ALA A 104 -16.43 -8.90 22.69
N VAL A 105 -16.32 -9.08 21.38
CA VAL A 105 -15.57 -10.14 20.72
C VAL A 105 -15.15 -9.65 19.34
N LYS A 106 -13.94 -10.00 18.91
CA LYS A 106 -13.50 -9.91 17.53
C LYS A 106 -13.72 -11.24 16.85
N VAL A 107 -14.14 -11.21 15.61
CA VAL A 107 -14.37 -12.39 14.76
C VAL A 107 -13.71 -12.16 13.41
N ASP A 108 -13.22 -13.21 12.80
CA ASP A 108 -12.80 -13.18 11.40
C ASP A 108 -14.07 -12.94 10.54
N ALA A 109 -14.08 -11.83 9.80
CA ALA A 109 -15.25 -11.43 9.01
C ALA A 109 -15.18 -11.97 7.58
N GLY A 110 -13.97 -12.08 7.03
CA GLY A 110 -13.75 -12.51 5.67
C GLY A 110 -12.35 -12.22 5.17
N SER A 111 -12.18 -12.34 3.87
CA SER A 111 -10.94 -11.94 3.20
C SER A 111 -11.23 -11.34 1.84
N ALA A 112 -10.31 -10.49 1.35
CA ALA A 112 -10.41 -9.88 0.04
C ALA A 112 -9.03 -9.67 -0.58
N LYS A 113 -8.96 -9.82 -1.91
CA LYS A 113 -7.76 -9.43 -2.65
C LYS A 113 -7.93 -8.07 -3.28
N HIS A 114 -6.81 -7.33 -3.35
CA HIS A 114 -6.81 -6.08 -4.07
C HIS A 114 -5.55 -5.83 -4.90
N LEU A 115 -5.69 -4.97 -5.90
CA LEU A 115 -4.59 -4.43 -6.71
C LEU A 115 -4.70 -2.91 -6.72
N PRO A 116 -3.68 -2.18 -6.18
CA PRO A 116 -3.65 -0.72 -6.14
C PRO A 116 -2.70 -0.12 -7.19
N PRO A 117 -2.92 -0.25 -8.52
CA PRO A 117 -2.09 0.45 -9.49
C PRO A 117 -2.10 1.94 -9.23
N THR A 118 -0.89 2.52 -9.12
CA THR A 118 -0.71 3.92 -8.73
C THR A 118 0.18 4.64 -9.72
N LEU A 119 -0.35 5.70 -10.34
CA LEU A 119 0.38 6.56 -11.28
C LEU A 119 0.85 7.82 -10.56
N THR A 120 2.16 8.11 -10.61
CA THR A 120 2.77 9.23 -9.89
C THR A 120 3.60 10.13 -10.79
N LEU A 121 3.62 11.42 -10.50
CA LEU A 121 4.62 12.36 -10.98
C LEU A 121 5.68 12.51 -9.89
N GLN A 122 6.94 12.21 -10.25
CA GLN A 122 8.07 12.14 -9.33
C GLN A 122 9.04 13.29 -9.58
N TYR A 123 9.62 13.83 -8.50
CA TYR A 123 10.66 14.86 -8.55
C TYR A 123 11.94 14.37 -7.85
N TYR A 124 13.05 14.45 -8.57
CA TYR A 124 14.39 14.08 -8.16
C TYR A 124 15.25 15.34 -7.97
N PRO A 125 15.52 15.79 -6.74
CA PRO A 125 16.20 17.08 -6.49
C PRO A 125 17.71 17.05 -6.73
N MET A 126 18.34 15.87 -6.82
CA MET A 126 19.79 15.75 -6.96
C MET A 126 20.22 15.80 -8.41
N GLU A 127 21.46 16.25 -8.63
CA GLU A 127 22.08 16.20 -9.95
C GLU A 127 22.32 14.75 -10.40
N SER A 128 22.27 14.51 -11.72
CA SER A 128 22.45 13.17 -12.31
C SER A 128 23.83 12.54 -12.04
N THR A 129 24.80 13.32 -11.53
CA THR A 129 26.12 12.82 -11.11
C THR A 129 26.14 12.23 -9.70
N SER A 130 25.05 12.39 -8.93
CA SER A 130 24.94 11.84 -7.58
C SER A 130 24.47 10.39 -7.62
N LYS A 131 25.19 9.48 -6.98
CA LYS A 131 24.75 8.09 -6.80
C LYS A 131 23.52 7.94 -5.91
N PHE A 132 23.26 8.91 -5.03
CA PHE A 132 22.09 8.93 -4.16
C PHE A 132 21.05 9.88 -4.72
N GLN A 133 19.93 9.32 -5.11
CA GLN A 133 18.81 10.00 -5.76
C GLN A 133 17.55 9.89 -4.91
N PRO A 134 17.38 10.78 -3.92
CA PRO A 134 16.11 10.88 -3.22
C PRO A 134 15.05 11.42 -4.19
N TYR A 135 13.80 11.02 -3.96
CA TYR A 135 12.68 11.53 -4.75
C TYR A 135 11.43 11.64 -3.90
N MET A 136 10.52 12.46 -4.39
CA MET A 136 9.16 12.58 -3.88
C MET A 136 8.18 12.59 -5.05
N GLY A 137 6.95 12.19 -4.81
CA GLY A 137 5.93 12.17 -5.85
C GLY A 137 4.53 12.34 -5.28
N ILE A 138 3.64 12.74 -6.17
CA ILE A 138 2.21 12.78 -5.95
C ILE A 138 1.51 12.09 -7.14
N GLY A 139 0.33 11.51 -6.91
CA GLY A 139 -0.31 10.78 -7.97
C GLY A 139 -1.76 10.42 -7.68
N VAL A 140 -2.24 9.49 -8.48
CA VAL A 140 -3.57 8.90 -8.36
C VAL A 140 -3.43 7.39 -8.19
N ASN A 141 -4.21 6.85 -7.29
CA ASN A 141 -4.37 5.44 -7.05
C ASN A 141 -5.75 4.99 -7.51
N TYR A 142 -5.83 3.83 -8.14
CA TYR A 142 -7.07 3.10 -8.36
C TYR A 142 -6.92 1.73 -7.72
N THR A 143 -7.76 1.41 -6.74
CA THR A 143 -7.74 0.10 -6.09
C THR A 143 -8.95 -0.71 -6.54
N ALA A 144 -8.68 -1.87 -7.14
CA ALA A 144 -9.70 -2.83 -7.50
C ALA A 144 -9.70 -3.98 -6.50
N PHE A 145 -10.86 -4.26 -5.91
CA PHE A 145 -11.09 -5.40 -5.02
C PHE A 145 -11.67 -6.58 -5.80
N PHE A 146 -11.36 -7.80 -5.37
CA PHE A 146 -11.83 -9.04 -6.00
C PHE A 146 -11.52 -10.25 -5.11
N ASP A 147 -12.11 -11.42 -5.44
CA ASP A 147 -11.97 -12.67 -4.66
C ASP A 147 -12.34 -12.44 -3.18
N GLU A 148 -13.50 -11.79 -2.96
CA GLU A 148 -14.06 -11.52 -1.64
C GLU A 148 -14.76 -12.79 -1.11
N ASP A 149 -14.40 -13.20 0.10
CA ASP A 149 -15.00 -14.34 0.79
C ASP A 149 -15.43 -13.95 2.21
N VAL A 150 -16.57 -14.49 2.68
CA VAL A 150 -17.08 -14.30 4.05
C VAL A 150 -16.62 -15.45 4.93
N ASP A 151 -16.09 -15.15 6.12
CA ASP A 151 -15.66 -16.19 7.05
C ASP A 151 -16.83 -16.79 7.83
N SER A 152 -16.71 -18.07 8.12
CA SER A 152 -17.69 -18.84 8.89
C SER A 152 -17.85 -18.36 10.34
N GLU A 153 -16.89 -17.63 10.91
CA GLU A 153 -16.99 -17.05 12.24
C GLU A 153 -18.01 -15.91 12.28
N LEU A 154 -18.00 -15.04 11.26
CA LEU A 154 -19.02 -13.99 11.13
C LEU A 154 -20.41 -14.60 10.90
N GLU A 155 -20.53 -15.63 10.03
CA GLU A 155 -21.78 -16.36 9.82
C GLU A 155 -22.32 -16.94 11.13
N ALA A 156 -21.43 -17.56 11.93
CA ALA A 156 -21.81 -18.14 13.22
C ALA A 156 -22.20 -17.07 14.25
N ALA A 157 -21.47 -15.94 14.28
CA ALA A 157 -21.75 -14.83 15.22
C ALA A 157 -23.13 -14.18 14.95
N LEU A 158 -23.52 -14.11 13.67
CA LEU A 158 -24.81 -13.58 13.24
C LEU A 158 -25.93 -14.63 13.19
N ALA A 159 -25.60 -15.92 13.37
CA ALA A 159 -26.48 -17.07 13.16
C ALA A 159 -27.08 -17.11 11.75
N GLU A 160 -26.30 -16.74 10.75
CA GLU A 160 -26.62 -16.69 9.33
C GLU A 160 -25.79 -17.72 8.53
N THR A 161 -26.06 -17.85 7.24
CA THR A 161 -25.34 -18.72 6.29
C THR A 161 -25.36 -18.11 4.89
N GLY A 162 -24.43 -18.56 4.02
CA GLY A 162 -24.41 -18.15 2.62
C GLY A 162 -24.04 -16.68 2.47
N GLY A 163 -23.03 -16.24 3.23
CA GLY A 163 -22.52 -14.88 3.15
C GLY A 163 -21.85 -14.58 1.80
N ASP A 164 -22.11 -13.39 1.28
CA ASP A 164 -21.49 -12.78 0.10
C ASP A 164 -20.96 -11.41 0.49
N LEU A 165 -19.69 -11.15 0.23
CA LEU A 165 -19.02 -9.89 0.50
C LEU A 165 -18.81 -9.12 -0.80
N ASP A 166 -19.13 -7.85 -0.80
CA ASP A 166 -18.95 -6.92 -1.92
C ASP A 166 -18.22 -5.68 -1.42
N LEU A 167 -17.09 -5.35 -2.03
CA LEU A 167 -16.27 -4.18 -1.72
C LEU A 167 -16.25 -3.25 -2.93
N ASP A 168 -16.54 -1.97 -2.72
CA ASP A 168 -16.49 -0.99 -3.79
C ASP A 168 -15.03 -0.64 -4.15
N ASP A 169 -14.75 -0.54 -5.47
CA ASP A 169 -13.45 -0.06 -5.97
C ASP A 169 -13.19 1.39 -5.54
N SER A 170 -11.93 1.70 -5.25
CA SER A 170 -11.50 3.03 -4.78
C SER A 170 -10.71 3.81 -5.83
N LEU A 171 -10.89 5.12 -5.86
CA LEU A 171 -10.09 6.06 -6.65
C LEU A 171 -9.68 7.23 -5.78
N GLY A 172 -8.43 7.24 -5.36
CA GLY A 172 -7.89 8.26 -4.47
C GLY A 172 -6.60 8.91 -4.97
N TRP A 173 -6.04 9.79 -4.16
CA TRP A 173 -4.74 10.39 -4.41
C TRP A 173 -3.63 9.58 -3.75
N SER A 174 -2.39 9.84 -4.14
CA SER A 174 -1.22 9.21 -3.54
C SER A 174 -0.09 10.20 -3.34
N ALA A 175 0.72 9.93 -2.33
CA ALA A 175 1.98 10.60 -2.12
C ALA A 175 3.08 9.57 -1.91
N GLN A 176 4.31 9.88 -2.36
CA GLN A 176 5.45 9.00 -2.14
C GLN A 176 6.70 9.76 -1.80
N ILE A 177 7.56 9.12 -1.04
CA ILE A 177 8.96 9.48 -0.86
C ILE A 177 9.81 8.22 -1.03
N GLY A 178 11.02 8.40 -1.53
CA GLY A 178 11.93 7.27 -1.68
C GLY A 178 13.32 7.73 -2.06
N PHE A 179 14.19 6.76 -2.29
CA PHE A 179 15.49 7.01 -2.86
C PHE A 179 15.96 5.83 -3.70
N ASP A 180 16.76 6.13 -4.70
CA ASP A 180 17.59 5.18 -5.42
C ASP A 180 19.04 5.37 -5.01
N TYR A 181 19.80 4.28 -4.89
CA TYR A 181 21.22 4.30 -4.73
C TYR A 181 21.88 3.51 -5.85
N GLU A 182 22.57 4.21 -6.75
CA GLU A 182 23.23 3.62 -7.91
C GLU A 182 24.46 2.77 -7.50
N ILE A 183 24.39 1.48 -7.77
CA ILE A 183 25.52 0.55 -7.58
C ILE A 183 26.51 0.76 -8.73
N ASP A 184 26.00 0.69 -9.97
CA ASP A 184 26.74 0.91 -11.22
C ASP A 184 25.85 1.67 -12.22
N GLU A 185 26.16 1.63 -13.51
CA GLU A 185 25.45 2.36 -14.57
C GLU A 185 24.01 1.88 -14.80
N HIS A 186 23.68 0.65 -14.36
CA HIS A 186 22.38 0.03 -14.59
C HIS A 186 21.67 -0.38 -13.30
N TRP A 187 22.40 -0.88 -12.31
CA TRP A 187 21.83 -1.45 -11.11
C TRP A 187 21.72 -0.45 -9.97
N LEU A 188 20.61 -0.46 -9.29
CA LEU A 188 20.35 0.38 -8.12
C LEU A 188 19.62 -0.40 -7.01
N ILE A 189 19.75 0.10 -5.80
CA ILE A 189 18.92 -0.29 -4.65
C ILE A 189 17.88 0.81 -4.46
N ASN A 190 16.65 0.41 -4.19
CA ASN A 190 15.54 1.31 -3.91
C ASN A 190 14.95 1.05 -2.55
N ALA A 191 14.54 2.12 -1.89
CA ALA A 191 13.58 2.08 -0.79
C ALA A 191 12.59 3.23 -0.91
N SER A 192 11.33 2.96 -0.64
CA SER A 192 10.26 3.93 -0.82
C SER A 192 9.08 3.65 0.09
N ILE A 193 8.33 4.70 0.36
CA ILE A 193 7.10 4.69 1.14
C ILE A 193 6.06 5.46 0.33
N TRP A 194 4.86 4.89 0.21
CA TRP A 194 3.67 5.55 -0.33
C TRP A 194 2.62 5.70 0.77
N TYR A 195 1.86 6.76 0.68
CA TYR A 195 0.54 6.89 1.25
C TYR A 195 -0.46 6.79 0.11
N LEU A 196 -1.46 5.95 0.26
CA LEU A 196 -2.55 5.79 -0.69
C LEU A 196 -3.85 6.15 0.01
N ASP A 197 -4.64 7.00 -0.62
CA ASP A 197 -6.00 7.36 -0.19
C ASP A 197 -6.92 6.29 -0.76
N ILE A 198 -7.45 5.42 0.09
CA ILE A 198 -8.27 4.26 -0.28
C ILE A 198 -9.45 4.15 0.67
N ASP A 199 -10.64 4.42 0.16
CA ASP A 199 -11.91 4.28 0.85
C ASP A 199 -12.72 3.17 0.18
N THR A 200 -13.46 2.37 0.94
CA THR A 200 -14.35 1.34 0.38
C THR A 200 -15.60 1.17 1.24
N ASP A 201 -16.73 0.92 0.56
CA ASP A 201 -17.97 0.49 1.19
C ASP A 201 -18.00 -1.06 1.19
N ALA A 202 -18.00 -1.66 2.38
CA ALA A 202 -18.14 -3.11 2.55
C ALA A 202 -19.60 -3.48 2.81
N GLU A 203 -20.13 -4.42 2.02
CA GLU A 203 -21.49 -4.94 2.17
C GLU A 203 -21.47 -6.46 2.26
N PHE A 204 -21.85 -7.01 3.43
CA PHE A 204 -22.04 -8.43 3.64
C PHE A 204 -23.52 -8.76 3.52
N LYS A 205 -23.88 -9.70 2.65
CA LYS A 205 -25.25 -10.16 2.40
C LYS A 205 -25.35 -11.63 2.75
N PHE A 206 -26.41 -12.02 3.47
CA PHE A 206 -26.63 -13.40 3.89
C PHE A 206 -27.96 -13.95 3.35
N ASP A 207 -28.05 -15.30 3.20
CA ASP A 207 -29.23 -16.00 2.69
C ASP A 207 -30.51 -15.68 3.48
N GLY A 208 -30.39 -15.42 4.80
CA GLY A 208 -31.50 -15.00 5.67
C GLY A 208 -32.05 -13.61 5.38
N GLY A 209 -31.39 -12.83 4.51
CA GLY A 209 -31.74 -11.46 4.19
C GLY A 209 -31.12 -10.43 5.14
N THR A 210 -30.25 -10.86 6.04
CA THR A 210 -29.44 -9.97 6.88
C THR A 210 -28.37 -9.29 6.02
N VAL A 211 -28.18 -7.98 6.25
CA VAL A 211 -27.15 -7.16 5.58
C VAL A 211 -26.34 -6.44 6.64
N VAL A 212 -25.01 -6.56 6.55
CA VAL A 212 -24.07 -5.77 7.35
C VAL A 212 -23.30 -4.84 6.43
N LYS A 213 -23.14 -3.59 6.82
CA LYS A 213 -22.37 -2.59 6.07
C LYS A 213 -21.36 -1.89 6.97
N ALA A 214 -20.24 -1.53 6.37
CA ALA A 214 -19.23 -0.65 6.96
C ALA A 214 -18.62 0.25 5.88
N ASP A 215 -18.46 1.53 6.18
CA ASP A 215 -17.63 2.45 5.42
C ASP A 215 -16.23 2.40 6.04
N VAL A 216 -15.20 2.09 5.25
CA VAL A 216 -13.83 1.83 5.73
C VAL A 216 -12.84 2.70 4.98
N ASP A 217 -12.17 3.59 5.73
CA ASP A 217 -11.01 4.36 5.27
C ASP A 217 -9.76 3.52 5.56
N ILE A 218 -9.17 2.89 4.55
CA ILE A 218 -8.01 1.98 4.72
C ILE A 218 -6.72 2.77 4.82
N ASP A 219 -6.57 3.82 4.02
CA ASP A 219 -5.49 4.80 4.03
C ASP A 219 -4.08 4.25 4.30
N PRO A 220 -3.62 3.19 3.58
CA PRO A 220 -2.43 2.44 3.94
C PRO A 220 -1.14 3.22 3.70
N LEU A 221 -0.13 2.86 4.50
CA LEU A 221 1.26 3.08 4.14
C LEU A 221 1.81 1.85 3.42
N VAL A 222 2.39 2.05 2.23
CA VAL A 222 3.05 0.97 1.49
C VAL A 222 4.56 1.17 1.56
N TYR A 223 5.24 0.20 2.16
CA TYR A 223 6.70 0.18 2.27
C TYR A 223 7.28 -0.75 1.21
N MET A 224 8.24 -0.28 0.42
CA MET A 224 8.92 -1.14 -0.54
C MET A 224 10.43 -1.03 -0.39
N ILE A 225 11.09 -2.17 -0.46
CA ILE A 225 12.54 -2.28 -0.60
C ILE A 225 12.86 -3.28 -1.69
N GLY A 226 13.80 -2.91 -2.58
CA GLY A 226 14.10 -3.75 -3.73
C GLY A 226 15.35 -3.34 -4.47
N ILE A 227 15.52 -3.99 -5.60
CA ILE A 227 16.56 -3.68 -6.60
C ILE A 227 15.91 -3.09 -7.84
N GLY A 228 16.64 -2.25 -8.54
CA GLY A 228 16.20 -1.70 -9.81
C GLY A 228 17.24 -1.84 -10.91
N TYR A 229 16.74 -1.75 -12.11
CA TYR A 229 17.55 -1.76 -13.34
C TYR A 229 17.13 -0.57 -14.20
N LYS A 230 18.14 0.18 -14.64
CA LYS A 230 18.02 1.33 -15.52
C LYS A 230 18.46 0.94 -16.94
N PHE A 231 17.60 1.23 -17.92
CA PHE A 231 17.80 0.96 -19.33
C PHE A 231 18.26 2.20 -20.10
#